data_c41678dbbb2af34ee71590645d1a0044
#
_entry.id   c41678dbbb2af34ee71590645d1a0044
#
_cell.length_a   1.000
_cell.length_b   1.000
_cell.length_c   1.000
_cell.angle_alpha   90.00
_cell.angle_beta   90.00
_cell.angle_gamma   90.00
#
_symmetry.space_group_name_H-M   'P 1'
#
loop_
_entity.id
_entity.type
_entity.pdbx_description
1 polymer ?
#
loop_
_entity_poly.entity_id
_entity_poly.type
_entity_poly.pdbx_seq_one_letter_code
_entity_poly.pdbx_strand_id
1 'polypeptide(L)'
;MTEIRIELHSDTQTRPTPGMRKAMAEAVVGDEQKGEDPSVNRLLEMSKELFGNEDAVFLPSGTMCNQISMMLHCRPGDEVLCDKTAHIWSTEGGGAAVFAGSLIRPIDGE
;
A
#
# COMPACT_ATOMS: atom_id res chain seq x y z
N MET A 1 22.28 0.51 -23.01
CA MET A 1 21.24 0.95 -22.03
C MET A 1 21.96 1.66 -20.90
N THR A 2 21.61 2.90 -20.62
CA THR A 2 22.18 3.67 -19.50
C THR A 2 21.76 2.99 -18.20
N GLU A 3 22.70 2.64 -17.35
CA GLU A 3 22.42 2.05 -16.04
C GLU A 3 21.78 3.12 -15.15
N ILE A 4 20.52 2.93 -14.77
CA ILE A 4 19.82 3.82 -13.84
C ILE A 4 20.33 3.52 -12.44
N ARG A 5 21.10 4.45 -11.85
CA ARG A 5 21.67 4.30 -10.49
C ARG A 5 20.68 4.62 -9.38
N ILE A 6 19.78 5.56 -9.63
CA ILE A 6 18.77 6.02 -8.68
C ILE A 6 17.46 6.16 -9.44
N GLU A 7 16.45 5.46 -9.01
CA GLU A 7 15.10 5.51 -9.56
C GLU A 7 14.13 6.04 -8.49
N LEU A 8 13.55 7.19 -8.75
CA LEU A 8 12.60 7.86 -7.83
C LEU A 8 11.24 8.10 -8.50
N HIS A 9 11.02 7.54 -9.70
CA HIS A 9 9.75 7.71 -10.40
C HIS A 9 8.65 6.84 -9.79
N SER A 10 8.95 5.56 -9.56
CA SER A 10 8.01 4.61 -8.97
C SER A 10 8.75 3.44 -8.32
N ASP A 11 8.25 2.98 -7.18
CA ASP A 11 8.72 1.76 -6.53
C ASP A 11 8.60 0.53 -7.44
N THR A 12 7.62 0.51 -8.34
CA THR A 12 7.43 -0.59 -9.30
C THR A 12 8.58 -0.74 -10.31
N GLN A 13 9.41 0.28 -10.49
CA GLN A 13 10.59 0.25 -11.36
C GLN A 13 11.85 -0.21 -10.65
N THR A 14 11.85 -0.27 -9.33
CA THR A 14 12.98 -0.71 -8.54
C THR A 14 13.22 -2.22 -8.65
N ARG A 15 14.44 -2.63 -8.38
CA ARG A 15 14.85 -4.04 -8.46
C ARG A 15 15.37 -4.49 -7.12
N PRO A 16 15.02 -5.71 -6.67
CA PRO A 16 15.57 -6.23 -5.43
C PRO A 16 17.09 -6.44 -5.56
N THR A 17 17.80 -6.03 -4.51
CA THR A 17 19.24 -6.27 -4.40
C THR A 17 19.54 -7.77 -4.25
N PRO A 18 20.80 -8.22 -4.46
CA PRO A 18 21.18 -9.61 -4.17
C PRO A 18 20.87 -10.03 -2.72
N GLY A 19 21.06 -9.13 -1.74
CA GLY A 19 20.71 -9.39 -0.35
C GLY A 19 19.20 -9.58 -0.13
N MET A 20 18.36 -8.75 -0.76
CA MET A 20 16.90 -8.91 -0.71
C MET A 20 16.47 -10.24 -1.34
N ARG A 21 17.05 -10.63 -2.47
CA ARG A 21 16.75 -11.91 -3.12
C ARG A 21 17.12 -13.10 -2.22
N LYS A 22 18.29 -13.02 -1.58
CA LYS A 22 18.73 -14.05 -0.62
C LYS A 22 17.78 -14.12 0.56
N ALA A 23 17.42 -12.99 1.17
CA ALA A 23 16.49 -12.94 2.29
C ALA A 23 15.13 -13.56 1.94
N MET A 24 14.58 -13.25 0.75
CA MET A 24 13.33 -13.88 0.28
C MET A 24 13.44 -15.39 0.10
N ALA A 25 14.57 -15.87 -0.44
CA ALA A 25 14.77 -17.31 -0.69
C ALA A 25 14.98 -18.12 0.60
N GLU A 26 15.56 -17.51 1.63
CA GLU A 26 15.90 -18.15 2.91
C GLU A 26 14.89 -17.85 4.02
N ALA A 27 13.85 -17.06 3.75
CA ALA A 27 12.87 -16.69 4.76
C ALA A 27 12.17 -17.91 5.36
N VAL A 28 12.08 -17.95 6.67
CA VAL A 28 11.17 -18.86 7.37
C VAL A 28 9.75 -18.34 7.15
N VAL A 29 8.88 -19.23 6.73
CA VAL A 29 7.47 -18.91 6.46
C VAL A 29 6.55 -19.60 7.46
N GLY A 30 5.39 -19.05 7.70
CA GLY A 30 4.34 -19.58 8.55
C GLY A 30 2.96 -19.21 8.06
N ASP A 31 1.92 -19.63 8.79
CA ASP A 31 0.55 -19.27 8.49
C ASP A 31 0.28 -17.82 8.93
N GLU A 32 0.25 -16.91 7.99
CA GLU A 32 0.00 -15.49 8.25
C GLU A 32 -1.37 -15.26 8.91
N GLN A 33 -2.41 -16.02 8.53
CA GLN A 33 -3.75 -15.91 9.12
C GLN A 33 -3.79 -16.25 10.61
N LYS A 34 -2.83 -17.03 11.07
CA LYS A 34 -2.67 -17.38 12.49
C LYS A 34 -1.60 -16.54 13.20
N GLY A 35 -0.99 -15.60 12.50
CA GLY A 35 0.11 -14.82 13.04
C GLY A 35 1.40 -15.62 13.24
N GLU A 36 1.59 -16.69 12.49
CA GLU A 36 2.74 -17.59 12.62
C GLU A 36 3.90 -17.28 11.66
N ASP A 37 3.69 -16.34 10.68
CA ASP A 37 4.76 -15.96 9.77
C ASP A 37 5.73 -14.96 10.40
N PRO A 38 7.01 -15.34 10.63
CA PRO A 38 7.96 -14.47 11.33
C PRO A 38 8.31 -13.21 10.55
N SER A 39 8.31 -13.27 9.21
CA SER A 39 8.66 -12.13 8.35
C SER A 39 7.55 -11.10 8.35
N VAL A 40 6.30 -11.51 8.26
CA VAL A 40 5.13 -10.63 8.37
C VAL A 40 5.09 -10.01 9.76
N ASN A 41 5.19 -10.81 10.81
CA ASN A 41 5.19 -10.31 12.20
C ASN A 41 6.28 -9.25 12.42
N ARG A 42 7.50 -9.50 11.93
CA ARG A 42 8.59 -8.53 12.05
C ARG A 42 8.32 -7.24 11.28
N LEU A 43 7.74 -7.33 10.07
CA LEU A 43 7.34 -6.15 9.29
C LEU A 43 6.31 -5.30 10.03
N LEU A 44 5.30 -5.92 10.63
CA LEU A 44 4.27 -5.22 11.40
C LEU A 44 4.87 -4.50 12.60
N GLU A 45 5.72 -5.17 13.38
CA GLU A 45 6.42 -4.55 14.52
C GLU A 45 7.28 -3.36 14.10
N MET A 46 8.09 -3.51 13.04
CA MET A 46 8.91 -2.40 12.52
C MET A 46 8.05 -1.23 12.04
N SER A 47 6.89 -1.51 11.45
CA SER A 47 5.96 -0.46 11.01
C SER A 47 5.36 0.29 12.20
N LYS A 48 4.94 -0.43 13.24
CA LYS A 48 4.42 0.18 14.48
C LYS A 48 5.48 1.05 15.15
N GLU A 49 6.71 0.55 15.28
CA GLU A 49 7.83 1.29 15.84
C GLU A 49 8.14 2.58 15.05
N LEU A 50 8.15 2.48 13.71
CA LEU A 50 8.51 3.58 12.82
C LEU A 50 7.46 4.70 12.82
N PHE A 51 6.18 4.35 12.78
CA PHE A 51 5.08 5.30 12.64
C PHE A 51 4.42 5.67 13.99
N GLY A 52 4.74 4.98 15.06
CA GLY A 52 4.17 5.22 16.39
C GLY A 52 2.70 4.81 16.49
N ASN A 53 2.26 3.87 15.65
CA ASN A 53 0.88 3.39 15.65
C ASN A 53 0.70 2.20 16.60
N GLU A 54 -0.53 2.01 17.08
CA GLU A 54 -0.87 0.89 17.97
C GLU A 54 -0.78 -0.45 17.24
N ASP A 55 -1.16 -0.47 15.95
CA ASP A 55 -1.15 -1.69 15.14
C ASP A 55 -0.86 -1.40 13.65
N ALA A 56 -0.58 -2.45 12.90
CA ALA A 56 -0.32 -2.43 11.47
C ALA A 56 -0.88 -3.69 10.81
N VAL A 57 -1.23 -3.62 9.55
CA VAL A 57 -1.67 -4.77 8.76
C VAL A 57 -0.90 -4.83 7.44
N PHE A 58 -0.45 -6.02 7.07
CA PHE A 58 0.15 -6.27 5.76
C PHE A 58 -0.94 -6.68 4.75
N LEU A 59 -0.96 -6.02 3.61
CA LEU A 59 -1.89 -6.31 2.52
C LEU A 59 -1.12 -6.49 1.21
N PRO A 60 -1.61 -7.33 0.28
CA PRO A 60 -0.86 -7.73 -0.92
C PRO A 60 -0.72 -6.63 -1.96
N SER A 61 -1.48 -5.53 -1.87
CA SER A 61 -1.38 -4.42 -2.81
C SER A 61 -1.76 -3.08 -2.19
N GLY A 62 -1.12 -1.99 -2.67
CA GLY A 62 -1.46 -0.62 -2.29
C GLY A 62 -2.90 -0.25 -2.66
N THR A 63 -3.41 -0.72 -3.79
CA THR A 63 -4.81 -0.55 -4.18
C THR A 63 -5.76 -1.13 -3.13
N MET A 64 -5.48 -2.32 -2.63
CA MET A 64 -6.28 -2.94 -1.55
C MET A 64 -6.22 -2.10 -0.27
N CYS A 65 -5.05 -1.58 0.10
CA CYS A 65 -4.89 -0.66 1.23
C CYS A 65 -5.79 0.58 1.07
N ASN A 66 -5.75 1.22 -0.09
CA ASN A 66 -6.55 2.40 -0.38
C ASN A 66 -8.05 2.11 -0.31
N GLN A 67 -8.50 1.02 -0.92
CA GLN A 67 -9.93 0.66 -0.91
C GLN A 67 -10.43 0.36 0.50
N ILE A 68 -9.67 -0.39 1.29
CA ILE A 68 -10.00 -0.66 2.69
C ILE A 68 -10.04 0.64 3.51
N SER A 69 -9.06 1.54 3.32
CA SER A 69 -9.04 2.83 4.01
C SER A 69 -10.29 3.65 3.69
N MET A 70 -10.71 3.70 2.43
CA MET A 70 -11.95 4.38 2.06
C MET A 70 -13.18 3.71 2.68
N MET A 71 -13.26 2.39 2.72
CA MET A 71 -14.36 1.67 3.37
C MET A 71 -14.45 1.95 4.88
N LEU A 72 -13.30 2.17 5.54
CA LEU A 72 -13.25 2.45 6.97
C LEU A 72 -13.63 3.90 7.31
N HIS A 73 -13.30 4.85 6.43
CA HIS A 73 -13.41 6.28 6.71
C HIS A 73 -14.57 6.98 5.98
N CYS A 74 -15.15 6.35 4.95
CA CYS A 74 -16.23 6.92 4.17
C CYS A 74 -17.54 6.17 4.38
N ARG A 75 -18.63 6.90 4.18
CA ARG A 75 -19.99 6.38 4.10
C ARG A 75 -20.54 6.59 2.69
N PRO A 76 -21.55 5.82 2.25
CA PRO A 76 -22.20 6.07 0.97
C PRO A 76 -22.67 7.53 0.85
N GLY A 77 -22.24 8.20 -0.21
CA GLY A 77 -22.52 9.61 -0.47
C GLY A 77 -21.45 10.60 -0.01
N ASP A 78 -20.44 10.15 0.71
CA ASP A 78 -19.32 11.01 1.10
C ASP A 78 -18.45 11.36 -0.11
N GLU A 79 -17.77 12.49 -0.04
CA GLU A 79 -16.80 12.98 -1.02
C GLU A 79 -15.37 12.83 -0.50
N VAL A 80 -14.49 12.26 -1.32
CA VAL A 80 -13.05 12.15 -1.05
C VAL A 80 -12.32 13.15 -1.94
N LEU A 81 -11.70 14.16 -1.33
CA LEU A 81 -10.90 15.13 -2.05
C LEU A 81 -9.49 14.59 -2.24
N CYS A 82 -8.98 14.63 -3.45
CA CYS A 82 -7.62 14.23 -3.75
C CYS A 82 -7.03 15.06 -4.89
N ASP A 83 -5.71 15.01 -5.04
CA ASP A 83 -5.07 15.57 -6.23
C ASP A 83 -5.52 14.83 -7.49
N LYS A 84 -5.62 15.54 -8.62
CA LYS A 84 -6.00 14.97 -9.93
C LYS A 84 -5.04 13.88 -10.43
N THR A 85 -3.84 13.80 -9.88
CA THR A 85 -2.84 12.74 -10.17
C THR A 85 -2.89 11.59 -9.19
N ALA A 86 -3.70 11.68 -8.12
CA ALA A 86 -3.79 10.65 -7.11
C ALA A 86 -4.21 9.30 -7.69
N HIS A 87 -3.58 8.24 -7.20
CA HIS A 87 -3.79 6.87 -7.68
C HIS A 87 -5.25 6.42 -7.53
N ILE A 88 -5.90 6.77 -6.42
CA ILE A 88 -7.32 6.46 -6.16
C ILE A 88 -8.28 7.04 -7.20
N TRP A 89 -7.91 8.15 -7.84
CA TRP A 89 -8.68 8.76 -8.93
C TRP A 89 -8.31 8.20 -10.30
N SER A 90 -7.01 8.18 -10.60
CA SER A 90 -6.52 7.97 -11.96
C SER A 90 -6.34 6.49 -12.36
N THR A 91 -6.18 5.58 -11.38
CA THR A 91 -5.67 4.23 -11.66
C THR A 91 -6.52 3.11 -11.05
N GLU A 92 -7.30 3.38 -10.01
CA GLU A 92 -8.06 2.33 -9.29
C GLU A 92 -9.48 2.11 -9.82
N GLY A 93 -9.80 2.69 -10.96
CA GLY A 93 -11.12 2.56 -11.59
C GLY A 93 -12.24 3.15 -10.74
N GLY A 94 -13.34 2.45 -10.62
CA GLY A 94 -14.48 2.87 -9.79
C GLY A 94 -14.45 2.37 -8.35
N GLY A 95 -13.29 1.97 -7.81
CA GLY A 95 -13.17 1.29 -6.51
C GLY A 95 -13.84 2.03 -5.36
N ALA A 96 -13.62 3.32 -5.24
CA ALA A 96 -14.24 4.15 -4.20
C ALA A 96 -15.78 4.10 -4.25
N ALA A 97 -16.36 4.17 -5.44
CA ALA A 97 -17.81 4.08 -5.62
C ALA A 97 -18.34 2.67 -5.34
N VAL A 98 -17.61 1.63 -5.77
CA VAL A 98 -18.02 0.24 -5.63
C VAL A 98 -17.95 -0.24 -4.19
N PHE A 99 -16.84 0.04 -3.50
CA PHE A 99 -16.59 -0.53 -2.17
C PHE A 99 -17.04 0.39 -1.03
N ALA A 100 -16.89 1.71 -1.17
CA ALA A 100 -17.24 2.66 -0.14
C ALA A 100 -18.50 3.49 -0.43
N GLY A 101 -19.03 3.41 -1.66
CA GLY A 101 -20.16 4.25 -2.08
C GLY A 101 -19.82 5.75 -2.13
N SER A 102 -18.54 6.09 -2.14
CA SER A 102 -18.04 7.47 -2.08
C SER A 102 -17.72 8.01 -3.48
N LEU A 103 -17.75 9.34 -3.58
CA LEU A 103 -17.39 10.07 -4.80
C LEU A 103 -15.95 10.58 -4.66
N ILE A 104 -15.15 10.44 -5.71
CA ILE A 104 -13.84 11.10 -5.77
C ILE A 104 -14.02 12.46 -6.42
N ARG A 105 -13.54 13.51 -5.74
CA ARG A 105 -13.46 14.86 -6.29
C ARG A 105 -11.99 15.23 -6.47
N PRO A 106 -11.47 15.17 -7.69
CA PRO A 106 -10.12 15.61 -7.97
C PRO A 106 -10.02 17.14 -7.89
N ILE A 107 -8.96 17.63 -7.29
CA ILE A 107 -8.62 19.05 -7.22
C ILE A 107 -7.22 19.26 -7.78
N ASP A 108 -6.92 20.49 -8.21
CA ASP A 108 -5.56 20.86 -8.59
C ASP A 108 -4.75 21.10 -7.32
N GLY A 109 -3.69 20.28 -7.13
CA GLY A 109 -2.64 20.54 -6.16
C GLY A 109 -1.66 21.60 -6.67
N GLU A 110 -0.92 22.24 -5.77
CA GLU A 110 0.18 23.14 -6.13
C GLU A 110 1.46 22.38 -6.48
#